data_c581ffd140bbfdd6839ecc9d76892ce5
#
_entry.id   c581ffd140bbfdd6839ecc9d76892ce5
#
_cell.length_a   1.000
_cell.length_b   1.000
_cell.length_c   1.000
_cell.angle_alpha   90.00
_cell.angle_beta   90.00
_cell.angle_gamma   90.00
#
_symmetry.space_group_name_H-M   'P 1'
#
loop_
_entity.id
_entity.type
_entity.pdbx_description
1 polymer ?
#
loop_
_entity_poly.entity_id
_entity_poly.type
_entity_poly.pdbx_seq_one_letter_code
_entity_poly.pdbx_strand_id
1 'polypeptide(L)'
;MASIKERYSGVAIALHWTIALLLLTNIGLAWWFNTLHGQAKIEPVQLHKSIGITVLVLSTIRLGWRLAVPPPKLPAYVHGWERWLAQTVQILFYVIMFGMPLTGWAFSSASPIIKIYPIVLFHVIPWPTIAPLANLPHDQMKHAHDLFRAGHGLLAKLAYVLIVLHVAGALKHQFISNDDVVARMLPILRRRKSTEATS
;
A
#
# COMPACT_ATOMS: atom_id res chain seq x y z
N MET A 1 -3.26 -26.40 -25.14
CA MET A 1 -2.78 -26.45 -23.74
C MET A 1 -2.46 -25.05 -23.29
N ALA A 2 -3.20 -24.47 -22.33
CA ALA A 2 -2.91 -23.15 -21.81
C ALA A 2 -1.62 -23.21 -21.00
N SER A 3 -0.60 -22.42 -21.39
CA SER A 3 0.65 -22.28 -20.65
C SER A 3 0.37 -21.87 -19.21
N ILE A 4 0.79 -22.69 -18.24
CA ILE A 4 0.66 -22.34 -16.82
C ILE A 4 1.54 -21.12 -16.58
N LYS A 5 0.92 -19.97 -16.27
CA LYS A 5 1.67 -18.74 -15.90
C LYS A 5 2.49 -19.03 -14.64
N GLU A 6 3.79 -19.15 -14.78
CA GLU A 6 4.70 -19.40 -13.66
C GLU A 6 5.04 -18.13 -12.86
N ARG A 7 4.82 -16.94 -13.42
CA ARG A 7 5.15 -15.64 -12.80
C ARG A 7 4.09 -14.58 -13.04
N TYR A 8 4.14 -13.53 -12.25
CA TYR A 8 3.32 -12.33 -12.46
C TYR A 8 3.70 -11.59 -13.75
N SER A 9 2.75 -10.84 -14.31
CA SER A 9 3.03 -9.96 -15.45
C SER A 9 3.99 -8.83 -15.03
N GLY A 10 4.76 -8.29 -15.98
CA GLY A 10 5.66 -7.16 -15.73
C GLY A 10 4.93 -5.95 -15.12
N VAL A 11 3.70 -5.66 -15.58
CA VAL A 11 2.86 -4.58 -15.03
C VAL A 11 2.52 -4.84 -13.56
N ALA A 12 2.12 -6.07 -13.20
CA ALA A 12 1.81 -6.41 -11.80
C ALA A 12 3.03 -6.28 -10.89
N ILE A 13 4.23 -6.65 -11.38
CA ILE A 13 5.50 -6.51 -10.67
C ILE A 13 5.85 -5.03 -10.51
N ALA A 14 5.79 -4.24 -11.56
CA ALA A 14 6.09 -2.81 -11.53
C ALA A 14 5.16 -2.07 -10.56
N LEU A 15 3.84 -2.28 -10.65
CA LEU A 15 2.87 -1.69 -9.73
C LEU A 15 3.12 -2.11 -8.27
N HIS A 16 3.50 -3.37 -8.04
CA HIS A 16 3.82 -3.82 -6.68
C HIS A 16 4.99 -3.04 -6.08
N TRP A 17 6.10 -3.00 -6.76
CA TRP A 17 7.31 -2.39 -6.24
C TRP A 17 7.20 -0.88 -6.14
N THR A 18 6.53 -0.22 -7.10
CA THR A 18 6.25 1.22 -7.03
C THR A 18 5.39 1.56 -5.82
N ILE A 19 4.28 0.82 -5.60
CA ILE A 19 3.41 1.05 -4.44
C ILE A 19 4.15 0.74 -3.13
N ALA A 20 4.94 -0.33 -3.07
CA ALA A 20 5.71 -0.69 -1.89
C ALA A 20 6.73 0.41 -1.53
N LEU A 21 7.46 0.93 -2.52
CA LEU A 21 8.42 2.02 -2.31
C LEU A 21 7.72 3.30 -1.83
N LEU A 22 6.63 3.70 -2.49
CA LEU A 22 5.85 4.88 -2.10
C LEU A 22 5.26 4.73 -0.69
N LEU A 23 4.78 3.53 -0.33
CA LEU A 23 4.25 3.26 1.01
C LEU A 23 5.33 3.39 2.08
N LEU A 24 6.51 2.79 1.88
CA LEU A 24 7.63 2.89 2.81
C LEU A 24 8.13 4.33 2.94
N THR A 25 8.25 5.06 1.82
CA THR A 25 8.60 6.48 1.82
C THR A 25 7.58 7.29 2.63
N ASN A 26 6.28 7.00 2.45
CA ASN A 26 5.20 7.71 3.14
C ASN A 26 5.19 7.44 4.65
N ILE A 27 5.54 6.21 5.06
CA ILE A 27 5.75 5.86 6.47
C ILE A 27 6.94 6.65 7.04
N GLY A 28 8.07 6.69 6.34
CA GLY A 28 9.25 7.47 6.75
C GLY A 28 8.93 8.97 6.90
N LEU A 29 8.18 9.53 5.94
CA LEU A 29 7.68 10.91 6.03
C LEU A 29 6.80 11.13 7.26
N ALA A 30 5.92 10.17 7.57
CA ALA A 30 5.04 10.27 8.74
C ALA A 30 5.85 10.28 10.05
N TRP A 31 6.87 9.45 10.17
CA TRP A 31 7.76 9.48 11.31
C TRP A 31 8.52 10.81 11.41
N TRP A 32 9.05 11.30 10.29
CA TRP A 32 9.80 12.53 10.24
C TRP A 32 8.94 13.75 10.63
N PHE A 33 7.80 13.99 9.97
CA PHE A 33 6.98 15.17 10.27
C PHE A 33 6.36 15.14 11.68
N ASN A 34 6.28 13.97 12.32
CA ASN A 34 5.85 13.88 13.71
C ASN A 34 6.90 14.42 14.71
N THR A 35 8.15 14.57 14.29
CA THR A 35 9.21 15.26 15.08
C THR A 35 9.23 16.76 14.85
N LEU A 36 8.50 17.27 13.85
CA LEU A 36 8.51 18.69 13.45
C LEU A 36 7.33 19.46 14.06
N HIS A 37 7.52 20.77 14.27
CA HIS A 37 6.53 21.68 14.82
C HIS A 37 6.38 22.92 13.93
N GLY A 38 5.22 23.60 14.03
CA GLY A 38 4.95 24.83 13.32
C GLY A 38 5.03 24.70 11.80
N GLN A 39 5.58 25.71 11.14
CA GLN A 39 5.64 25.80 9.67
C GLN A 39 6.50 24.70 9.04
N ALA A 40 7.55 24.25 9.71
CA ALA A 40 8.42 23.18 9.21
C ALA A 40 7.69 21.86 8.92
N LYS A 41 6.52 21.65 9.55
CA LYS A 41 5.70 20.45 9.37
C LYS A 41 4.85 20.50 8.09
N ILE A 42 4.56 21.67 7.54
CA ILE A 42 3.58 21.84 6.46
C ILE A 42 4.01 21.08 5.21
N GLU A 43 5.22 21.32 4.72
CA GLU A 43 5.71 20.70 3.48
C GLU A 43 5.78 19.16 3.53
N PRO A 44 6.36 18.53 4.57
CA PRO A 44 6.36 17.08 4.65
C PRO A 44 4.95 16.47 4.74
N VAL A 45 4.00 17.16 5.38
CA VAL A 45 2.60 16.73 5.44
C VAL A 45 1.93 16.83 4.07
N GLN A 46 2.19 17.88 3.29
CA GLN A 46 1.65 18.00 1.92
C GLN A 46 2.23 16.92 1.00
N LEU A 47 3.52 16.64 1.12
CA LEU A 47 4.15 15.55 0.37
C LEU A 47 3.56 14.19 0.77
N HIS A 48 3.34 13.93 2.07
CA HIS A 48 2.68 12.72 2.57
C HIS A 48 1.27 12.54 1.98
N LYS A 49 0.48 13.61 1.93
CA LYS A 49 -0.85 13.59 1.29
C LYS A 49 -0.74 13.26 -0.20
N SER A 50 0.20 13.88 -0.91
CA SER A 50 0.42 13.66 -2.34
C SER A 50 0.77 12.21 -2.64
N ILE A 51 1.73 11.64 -1.90
CA ILE A 51 2.11 10.22 -2.02
C ILE A 51 0.92 9.32 -1.64
N GLY A 52 0.18 9.65 -0.58
CA GLY A 52 -0.99 8.87 -0.15
C GLY A 52 -2.06 8.76 -1.25
N ILE A 53 -2.41 9.88 -1.90
CA ILE A 53 -3.35 9.88 -3.03
C ILE A 53 -2.78 9.13 -4.24
N THR A 54 -1.48 9.26 -4.52
CA THR A 54 -0.82 8.48 -5.58
C THR A 54 -0.91 6.98 -5.32
N VAL A 55 -0.71 6.55 -4.07
CA VAL A 55 -0.89 5.14 -3.67
C VAL A 55 -2.33 4.68 -3.89
N LEU A 56 -3.34 5.51 -3.59
CA LEU A 56 -4.75 5.21 -3.85
C LEU A 56 -5.00 4.95 -5.34
N VAL A 57 -4.52 5.85 -6.20
CA VAL A 57 -4.69 5.74 -7.66
C VAL A 57 -3.99 4.49 -8.19
N LEU A 58 -2.72 4.27 -7.82
CA LEU A 58 -1.96 3.10 -8.27
C LEU A 58 -2.55 1.78 -7.74
N SER A 59 -3.11 1.79 -6.53
CA SER A 59 -3.78 0.61 -5.95
C SER A 59 -5.07 0.28 -6.68
N THR A 60 -5.81 1.29 -7.13
CA THR A 60 -6.99 1.12 -7.98
C THR A 60 -6.61 0.49 -9.33
N ILE A 61 -5.57 1.03 -9.98
CA ILE A 61 -5.03 0.47 -11.23
C ILE A 61 -4.56 -0.97 -11.00
N ARG A 62 -3.86 -1.24 -9.91
CA ARG A 62 -3.37 -2.58 -9.57
C ARG A 62 -4.51 -3.57 -9.33
N LEU A 63 -5.58 -3.16 -8.66
CA LEU A 63 -6.76 -3.99 -8.44
C LEU A 63 -7.44 -4.29 -9.78
N GLY A 64 -7.67 -3.27 -10.61
CA GLY A 64 -8.23 -3.45 -11.96
C GLY A 64 -7.39 -4.40 -12.82
N TRP A 65 -6.06 -4.22 -12.81
CA TRP A 65 -5.14 -5.12 -13.52
C TRP A 65 -5.23 -6.57 -13.02
N ARG A 66 -5.33 -6.77 -11.70
CA ARG A 66 -5.46 -8.09 -11.10
C ARG A 66 -6.76 -8.80 -11.49
N LEU A 67 -7.85 -8.05 -11.63
CA LEU A 67 -9.14 -8.59 -12.08
C LEU A 67 -9.10 -8.97 -13.56
N ALA A 68 -8.44 -8.15 -14.38
CA ALA A 68 -8.28 -8.40 -15.82
C ALA A 68 -7.24 -9.50 -16.14
N VAL A 69 -6.16 -9.58 -15.34
CA VAL A 69 -5.04 -10.52 -15.55
C VAL A 69 -4.82 -11.33 -14.27
N PRO A 70 -5.51 -12.45 -14.11
CA PRO A 70 -5.41 -13.28 -12.90
C PRO A 70 -3.96 -13.67 -12.58
N PRO A 71 -3.59 -13.67 -11.29
CA PRO A 71 -2.24 -14.05 -10.85
C PRO A 71 -1.98 -15.55 -11.10
N PRO A 72 -0.69 -15.95 -11.13
CA PRO A 72 -0.34 -17.36 -11.18
C PRO A 72 -0.86 -18.09 -9.94
N LYS A 73 -1.33 -19.32 -10.13
CA LYS A 73 -1.77 -20.17 -9.02
C LYS A 73 -0.61 -20.45 -8.07
N LEU A 74 -0.91 -20.53 -6.78
CA LEU A 74 0.08 -20.95 -5.79
C LEU A 74 0.51 -22.39 -6.07
N PRO A 75 1.79 -22.73 -5.87
CA PRO A 75 2.28 -24.08 -6.05
C PRO A 75 1.53 -25.09 -5.17
N ALA A 76 1.42 -26.34 -5.64
CA ALA A 76 0.71 -27.39 -4.92
C ALA A 76 1.36 -27.76 -3.57
N TYR A 77 2.67 -27.55 -3.44
CA TYR A 77 3.43 -27.81 -2.20
C TYR A 77 3.18 -26.80 -1.08
N VAL A 78 2.57 -25.65 -1.38
CA VAL A 78 2.21 -24.67 -0.33
C VAL A 78 1.06 -25.24 0.50
N HIS A 79 1.29 -25.41 1.80
CA HIS A 79 0.31 -25.96 2.73
C HIS A 79 -0.99 -25.13 2.77
N GLY A 80 -2.12 -25.78 3.07
CA GLY A 80 -3.43 -25.13 3.04
C GLY A 80 -3.52 -23.89 3.94
N TRP A 81 -2.96 -23.96 5.15
CA TRP A 81 -2.94 -22.83 6.09
C TRP A 81 -2.05 -21.65 5.62
N GLU A 82 -0.92 -21.93 4.96
CA GLU A 82 -0.05 -20.89 4.38
C GLU A 82 -0.76 -20.17 3.22
N ARG A 83 -1.50 -20.92 2.41
CA ARG A 83 -2.33 -20.37 1.32
C ARG A 83 -3.41 -19.47 1.86
N TRP A 84 -4.11 -19.91 2.91
CA TRP A 84 -5.13 -19.09 3.58
C TRP A 84 -4.51 -17.81 4.17
N LEU A 85 -3.39 -17.94 4.88
CA LEU A 85 -2.68 -16.80 5.47
C LEU A 85 -2.24 -15.79 4.37
N ALA A 86 -1.65 -16.27 3.28
CA ALA A 86 -1.22 -15.42 2.17
C ALA A 86 -2.40 -14.66 1.53
N GLN A 87 -3.56 -15.31 1.36
CA GLN A 87 -4.76 -14.66 0.84
C GLN A 87 -5.30 -13.61 1.82
N THR A 88 -5.36 -13.93 3.10
CA THR A 88 -5.81 -13.00 4.15
C THR A 88 -4.93 -11.76 4.22
N VAL A 89 -3.61 -11.94 4.29
CA VAL A 89 -2.65 -10.83 4.28
C VAL A 89 -2.82 -9.97 3.02
N GLN A 90 -3.05 -10.59 1.88
CA GLN A 90 -3.27 -9.86 0.64
C GLN A 90 -4.56 -9.02 0.66
N ILE A 91 -5.67 -9.57 1.16
CA ILE A 91 -6.93 -8.83 1.31
C ILE A 91 -6.73 -7.66 2.28
N LEU A 92 -6.10 -7.90 3.42
CA LEU A 92 -5.81 -6.86 4.41
C LEU A 92 -4.92 -5.74 3.84
N PHE A 93 -3.95 -6.06 2.97
CA PHE A 93 -3.19 -5.03 2.27
C PHE A 93 -4.08 -4.17 1.35
N TYR A 94 -5.04 -4.76 0.64
CA TYR A 94 -5.99 -3.94 -0.13
C TYR A 94 -6.84 -3.06 0.78
N VAL A 95 -7.32 -3.57 1.91
CA VAL A 95 -8.05 -2.75 2.91
C VAL A 95 -7.19 -1.56 3.36
N ILE A 96 -5.89 -1.76 3.61
CA ILE A 96 -4.98 -0.67 3.99
C ILE A 96 -4.71 0.27 2.83
N MET A 97 -4.39 -0.24 1.64
CA MET A 97 -4.06 0.61 0.48
C MET A 97 -5.22 1.53 0.06
N PHE A 98 -6.46 1.16 0.35
CA PHE A 98 -7.63 2.01 0.16
C PHE A 98 -7.99 2.79 1.43
N GLY A 99 -8.07 2.13 2.58
CA GLY A 99 -8.52 2.72 3.83
C GLY A 99 -7.61 3.84 4.34
N MET A 100 -6.29 3.67 4.23
CA MET A 100 -5.32 4.68 4.66
C MET A 100 -5.46 6.02 3.90
N PRO A 101 -5.39 6.04 2.56
CA PRO A 101 -5.54 7.30 1.84
C PRO A 101 -6.94 7.90 1.98
N LEU A 102 -7.99 7.08 1.99
CA LEU A 102 -9.37 7.55 2.14
C LEU A 102 -9.60 8.19 3.52
N THR A 103 -9.13 7.56 4.60
CA THR A 103 -9.22 8.16 5.94
C THR A 103 -8.35 9.43 6.06
N GLY A 104 -7.16 9.43 5.44
CA GLY A 104 -6.28 10.60 5.35
C GLY A 104 -6.92 11.76 4.61
N TRP A 105 -7.59 11.48 3.49
CA TRP A 105 -8.35 12.48 2.73
C TRP A 105 -9.56 12.98 3.52
N ALA A 106 -10.28 12.08 4.19
CA ALA A 106 -11.45 12.43 4.99
C ALA A 106 -11.10 13.36 6.15
N PHE A 107 -10.11 13.01 7.00
CA PHE A 107 -9.75 13.89 8.10
C PHE A 107 -9.07 15.19 7.64
N SER A 108 -8.37 15.19 6.51
CA SER A 108 -7.85 16.42 5.93
C SER A 108 -8.98 17.33 5.46
N SER A 109 -10.04 16.77 4.84
CA SER A 109 -11.22 17.50 4.39
C SER A 109 -12.03 18.07 5.57
N ALA A 110 -12.09 17.35 6.69
CA ALA A 110 -12.73 17.79 7.93
C ALA A 110 -11.83 18.67 8.80
N SER A 111 -10.71 19.18 8.28
CA SER A 111 -9.80 20.02 9.06
C SER A 111 -10.25 21.46 9.07
N PRO A 112 -10.30 22.15 10.24
CA PRO A 112 -10.63 23.57 10.32
C PRO A 112 -9.69 24.48 9.52
N ILE A 113 -8.47 24.02 9.25
CA ILE A 113 -7.46 24.78 8.49
C ILE A 113 -7.42 24.41 7.00
N ILE A 114 -8.37 23.59 6.49
CA ILE A 114 -8.34 23.12 5.10
C ILE A 114 -8.44 24.26 4.07
N LYS A 115 -9.11 25.36 4.43
CA LYS A 115 -9.21 26.54 3.59
C LYS A 115 -7.91 27.34 3.51
N ILE A 116 -7.05 27.24 4.53
CA ILE A 116 -5.73 27.92 4.59
C ILE A 116 -4.68 27.03 3.92
N TYR A 117 -4.73 25.73 4.18
CA TYR A 117 -3.81 24.73 3.63
C TYR A 117 -4.58 23.66 2.84
N PRO A 118 -5.03 24.00 1.61
CA PRO A 118 -5.73 23.06 0.77
C PRO A 118 -4.84 21.87 0.38
N ILE A 119 -5.45 20.79 -0.07
CA ILE A 119 -4.70 19.64 -0.58
C ILE A 119 -4.25 19.98 -2.00
N VAL A 120 -2.93 20.08 -2.21
CA VAL A 120 -2.33 20.30 -3.54
C VAL A 120 -1.29 19.20 -3.75
N LEU A 121 -1.53 18.32 -4.72
CA LEU A 121 -0.62 17.21 -4.99
C LEU A 121 0.65 17.74 -5.66
N PHE A 122 1.79 17.45 -5.06
CA PHE A 122 3.12 17.84 -5.53
C PHE A 122 3.24 19.33 -5.88
N HIS A 123 2.50 20.21 -5.17
CA HIS A 123 2.40 21.67 -5.40
C HIS A 123 1.86 22.10 -6.79
N VAL A 124 1.29 21.14 -7.55
CA VAL A 124 0.85 21.40 -8.94
C VAL A 124 -0.63 21.14 -9.12
N ILE A 125 -1.16 20.05 -8.58
CA ILE A 125 -2.52 19.57 -8.88
C ILE A 125 -3.42 19.82 -7.66
N PRO A 126 -4.39 20.77 -7.73
CA PRO A 126 -5.39 20.94 -6.69
C PRO A 126 -6.21 19.64 -6.55
N TRP A 127 -6.30 19.11 -5.34
CA TRP A 127 -7.10 17.92 -5.05
C TRP A 127 -8.38 18.32 -4.30
N PRO A 128 -9.56 17.88 -4.74
CA PRO A 128 -10.81 18.30 -4.11
C PRO A 128 -10.91 17.83 -2.67
N THR A 129 -11.60 18.61 -1.84
CA THR A 129 -12.04 18.17 -0.53
C THR A 129 -13.31 17.33 -0.66
N ILE A 130 -13.58 16.49 0.34
CA ILE A 130 -14.86 15.81 0.47
C ILE A 130 -15.87 16.85 0.98
N ALA A 131 -16.67 17.44 0.06
CA ALA A 131 -17.53 18.57 0.33
C ALA A 131 -18.47 18.37 1.55
N PRO A 132 -19.13 17.21 1.77
CA PRO A 132 -19.92 17.00 2.97
C PRO A 132 -19.12 17.16 4.28
N LEU A 133 -17.84 16.81 4.32
CA LEU A 133 -16.98 16.94 5.50
C LEU A 133 -16.44 18.37 5.66
N ALA A 134 -16.11 19.03 4.57
CA ALA A 134 -15.55 20.38 4.57
C ALA A 134 -16.58 21.47 4.92
N ASN A 135 -17.88 21.15 4.83
CA ASN A 135 -18.98 22.08 5.08
C ASN A 135 -19.75 21.77 6.37
N LEU A 136 -19.27 20.88 7.21
CA LEU A 136 -19.86 20.58 8.51
C LEU A 136 -19.80 21.80 9.46
N PRO A 137 -20.77 21.96 10.38
CA PRO A 137 -20.64 22.86 11.51
C PRO A 137 -19.36 22.56 12.30
N HIS A 138 -18.76 23.59 12.93
CA HIS A 138 -17.42 23.50 13.53
C HIS A 138 -17.24 22.31 14.48
N ASP A 139 -18.21 22.07 15.36
CA ASP A 139 -18.11 20.97 16.35
C ASP A 139 -18.21 19.59 15.68
N GLN A 140 -19.08 19.44 14.68
CA GLN A 140 -19.20 18.20 13.92
C GLN A 140 -17.96 17.97 13.05
N MET A 141 -17.40 19.01 12.46
CA MET A 141 -16.15 18.96 11.69
C MET A 141 -14.98 18.47 12.56
N LYS A 142 -14.83 19.01 13.77
CA LYS A 142 -13.80 18.56 14.71
C LYS A 142 -13.99 17.09 15.08
N HIS A 143 -15.21 16.68 15.39
CA HIS A 143 -15.51 15.28 15.72
C HIS A 143 -15.19 14.35 14.55
N ALA A 144 -15.60 14.69 13.33
CA ALA A 144 -15.28 13.92 12.13
C ALA A 144 -13.76 13.85 11.88
N HIS A 145 -13.05 14.97 12.02
CA HIS A 145 -11.60 15.02 11.92
C HIS A 145 -10.93 14.05 12.88
N ASP A 146 -11.30 14.09 14.17
CA ASP A 146 -10.69 13.26 15.20
C ASP A 146 -11.00 11.77 14.99
N LEU A 147 -12.22 11.43 14.56
CA LEU A 147 -12.64 10.06 14.24
C LEU A 147 -11.81 9.48 13.08
N PHE A 148 -11.74 10.19 11.95
CA PHE A 148 -10.98 9.72 10.78
C PHE A 148 -9.48 9.69 11.05
N ARG A 149 -8.95 10.63 11.83
CA ARG A 149 -7.55 10.63 12.29
C ARG A 149 -7.24 9.42 13.15
N ALA A 150 -8.12 9.06 14.09
CA ALA A 150 -7.97 7.86 14.92
C ALA A 150 -7.99 6.59 14.06
N GLY A 151 -8.94 6.50 13.10
CA GLY A 151 -9.01 5.41 12.15
C GLY A 151 -7.75 5.28 11.29
N HIS A 152 -7.22 6.39 10.76
CA HIS A 152 -5.95 6.44 10.04
C HIS A 152 -4.79 5.92 10.89
N GLY A 153 -4.70 6.35 12.15
CA GLY A 153 -3.68 5.87 13.09
C GLY A 153 -3.79 4.36 13.41
N LEU A 154 -5.01 3.83 13.51
CA LEU A 154 -5.23 2.40 13.70
C LEU A 154 -4.79 1.59 12.47
N LEU A 155 -5.18 2.04 11.27
CA LEU A 155 -4.75 1.43 10.01
C LEU A 155 -3.23 1.47 9.84
N ALA A 156 -2.56 2.55 10.30
CA ALA A 156 -1.09 2.63 10.26
C ALA A 156 -0.44 1.55 11.14
N LYS A 157 -0.94 1.33 12.36
CA LYS A 157 -0.46 0.24 13.23
C LYS A 157 -0.65 -1.13 12.58
N LEU A 158 -1.81 -1.36 12.00
CA LEU A 158 -2.10 -2.61 11.26
C LEU A 158 -1.16 -2.77 10.05
N ALA A 159 -0.88 -1.68 9.32
CA ALA A 159 0.07 -1.70 8.20
C ALA A 159 1.46 -2.16 8.64
N TYR A 160 1.96 -1.67 9.77
CA TYR A 160 3.27 -2.10 10.29
C TYR A 160 3.32 -3.60 10.56
N VAL A 161 2.30 -4.13 11.23
CA VAL A 161 2.20 -5.58 11.49
C VAL A 161 2.16 -6.38 10.19
N LEU A 162 1.34 -5.95 9.23
CA LEU A 162 1.21 -6.65 7.94
C LEU A 162 2.49 -6.59 7.10
N ILE A 163 3.22 -5.47 7.11
CA ILE A 163 4.51 -5.36 6.41
C ILE A 163 5.51 -6.35 7.02
N VAL A 164 5.61 -6.41 8.35
CA VAL A 164 6.51 -7.36 9.03
C VAL A 164 6.15 -8.79 8.67
N LEU A 165 4.87 -9.16 8.76
CA LEU A 165 4.40 -10.52 8.41
C LEU A 165 4.63 -10.85 6.94
N HIS A 166 4.41 -9.90 6.04
CA HIS A 166 4.63 -10.08 4.60
C HIS A 166 6.11 -10.31 4.27
N VAL A 167 6.99 -9.49 4.85
CA VAL A 167 8.44 -9.62 4.65
C VAL A 167 8.94 -10.91 5.30
N ALA A 168 8.50 -11.25 6.51
CA ALA A 168 8.87 -12.51 7.17
C ALA A 168 8.42 -13.73 6.37
N GLY A 169 7.20 -13.70 5.80
CA GLY A 169 6.71 -14.74 4.90
C GLY A 169 7.57 -14.87 3.63
N ALA A 170 7.93 -13.75 3.02
CA ALA A 170 8.82 -13.75 1.85
C ALA A 170 10.22 -14.32 2.19
N LEU A 171 10.79 -13.93 3.33
CA LEU A 171 12.09 -14.45 3.80
C LEU A 171 12.02 -15.96 4.11
N LYS A 172 10.93 -16.41 4.74
CA LYS A 172 10.69 -17.85 4.96
C LYS A 172 10.71 -18.62 3.65
N HIS A 173 9.96 -18.18 2.63
CA HIS A 173 9.92 -18.83 1.33
C HIS A 173 11.29 -18.82 0.64
N GLN A 174 12.04 -17.72 0.74
CA GLN A 174 13.33 -17.58 0.10
C GLN A 174 14.44 -18.45 0.75
N PHE A 175 14.48 -18.48 2.09
CA PHE A 175 15.64 -19.04 2.83
C PHE A 175 15.34 -20.37 3.53
N ILE A 176 14.10 -20.62 3.95
CA ILE A 176 13.71 -21.83 4.68
C ILE A 176 13.08 -22.85 3.73
N SER A 177 12.00 -22.44 3.02
CA SER A 177 11.33 -23.32 2.07
C SER A 177 12.11 -23.51 0.79
N ASN A 178 13.05 -22.60 0.47
CA ASN A 178 13.90 -22.61 -0.72
C ASN A 178 13.10 -22.76 -2.03
N ASP A 179 11.96 -22.07 -2.11
CA ASP A 179 11.05 -22.15 -3.24
C ASP A 179 11.06 -20.87 -4.11
N ASP A 180 10.40 -20.91 -5.27
CA ASP A 180 10.38 -19.82 -6.24
C ASP A 180 9.26 -18.78 -6.01
N VAL A 181 8.59 -18.78 -4.84
CA VAL A 181 7.46 -17.87 -4.58
C VAL A 181 7.90 -16.41 -4.66
N VAL A 182 9.04 -16.06 -4.06
CA VAL A 182 9.60 -14.69 -4.10
C VAL A 182 10.08 -14.35 -5.51
N ALA A 183 10.70 -15.29 -6.22
CA ALA A 183 11.21 -15.09 -7.58
C ALA A 183 10.08 -14.76 -8.59
N ARG A 184 8.82 -15.07 -8.29
CA ARG A 184 7.66 -14.68 -9.10
C ARG A 184 7.41 -13.17 -9.10
N MET A 185 7.80 -12.46 -8.03
CA MET A 185 7.71 -11.01 -7.88
C MET A 185 9.05 -10.30 -7.97
N LEU A 186 10.17 -11.02 -7.78
CA LEU A 186 11.54 -10.51 -7.90
C LEU A 186 12.35 -11.45 -8.81
N PRO A 187 12.22 -11.31 -10.13
CA PRO A 187 12.78 -12.26 -11.11
C PRO A 187 14.30 -12.45 -11.03
N ILE A 188 15.03 -11.46 -10.48
CA ILE A 188 16.50 -11.52 -10.30
C ILE A 188 16.91 -12.65 -9.33
N LEU A 189 16.01 -13.09 -8.46
CA LEU A 189 16.25 -14.17 -7.49
C LEU A 189 15.95 -15.56 -8.05
N ARG A 190 15.60 -15.67 -9.32
CA ARG A 190 15.29 -16.96 -9.94
C ARG A 190 16.53 -17.84 -9.96
N ARG A 191 16.48 -18.99 -9.28
CA ARG A 191 17.54 -20.00 -9.36
C ARG A 191 17.61 -20.53 -10.79
N ARG A 192 18.79 -20.50 -11.42
CA ARG A 192 19.03 -21.26 -12.66
C ARG A 192 18.80 -22.74 -12.31
N LYS A 193 17.80 -23.36 -12.93
CA LYS A 193 17.75 -24.84 -12.96
C LYS A 193 19.05 -25.26 -13.63
N SER A 194 19.93 -25.92 -12.89
CA SER A 194 21.02 -26.66 -13.50
C SER A 194 20.38 -27.66 -14.47
N THR A 195 20.64 -27.47 -15.74
CA THR A 195 20.36 -28.48 -16.76
C THR A 195 21.35 -29.59 -16.42
N GLU A 196 20.92 -30.59 -15.65
CA GLU A 196 21.65 -31.85 -15.58
C GLU A 196 21.64 -32.41 -16.99
N ALA A 197 22.80 -32.30 -17.62
CA ALA A 197 23.11 -32.96 -18.86
C ALA A 197 22.98 -34.48 -18.59
N THR A 198 21.91 -35.06 -19.12
CA THR A 198 21.86 -36.50 -19.34
C THR A 198 22.91 -36.79 -20.42
N SER A 199 24.08 -37.23 -19.99
CA SER A 199 25.05 -37.97 -20.78
C SER A 199 24.65 -39.44 -20.83
#